data_7e33da37aa1fe7a02a18e0966607c374
#
_entry.id   7e33da37aa1fe7a02a18e0966607c374
#
_cell.length_a   1.000
_cell.length_b   1.000
_cell.length_c   1.000
_cell.angle_alpha   90.00
_cell.angle_beta   90.00
_cell.angle_gamma   90.00
#
_symmetry.space_group_name_H-M   'P 1'
#
loop_
_entity.id
_entity.type
_entity.pdbx_description
1 polymer ?
#
loop_
_entity_poly.entity_id
_entity_poly.type
_entity_poly.pdbx_seq_one_letter_code
_entity_poly.pdbx_strand_id
1 'polypeptide(L)'
;MPAGFEMLINNFSVGILGMLIAIFGYYIIGPFMTGVLTVLTYGVDVLVNKGLIPLVAIFIEPAKVLFLNNAINHGIFTPIGAEQAAQTGKSIMYMLEANPGPGLGVLLAYWLFAKDKATKDSAPGAIIIHFLGGIHEIYFPYILMNPVVIVAPILGNICAIAFTLFSILD
;
A
#
# COMPACT_ATOMS: atom_id res chain seq x y z
N MET A 1 -35.21 27.64 11.48
CA MET A 1 -34.34 27.81 12.67
C MET A 1 -33.83 29.23 12.68
N PRO A 2 -33.66 29.88 13.86
CA PRO A 2 -33.09 31.23 13.92
C PRO A 2 -31.65 31.22 13.40
N ALA A 3 -31.28 32.24 12.61
CA ALA A 3 -29.93 32.42 12.12
C ALA A 3 -28.92 32.48 13.29
N GLY A 4 -27.87 31.71 13.28
CA GLY A 4 -26.90 31.56 14.35
C GLY A 4 -27.01 30.24 15.14
N PHE A 5 -28.19 29.64 15.27
CA PHE A 5 -28.35 28.32 15.89
C PHE A 5 -27.82 27.18 14.96
N GLU A 6 -27.89 27.37 13.65
CA GLU A 6 -27.37 26.38 12.69
C GLU A 6 -25.87 26.13 12.85
N MET A 7 -25.10 27.20 13.07
CA MET A 7 -23.64 27.08 13.26
C MET A 7 -23.33 26.39 14.60
N LEU A 8 -24.09 26.69 15.66
CA LEU A 8 -23.93 26.04 16.95
C LEU A 8 -24.23 24.53 16.85
N ILE A 9 -25.38 24.17 16.27
CA ILE A 9 -25.79 22.76 16.08
C ILE A 9 -24.80 22.02 15.25
N ASN A 10 -24.34 22.59 14.12
CA ASN A 10 -23.36 21.95 13.24
C ASN A 10 -22.04 21.71 13.96
N ASN A 11 -21.51 22.71 14.68
CA ASN A 11 -20.25 22.57 15.41
C ASN A 11 -20.36 21.54 16.55
N PHE A 12 -21.44 21.52 17.31
CA PHE A 12 -21.67 20.54 18.36
C PHE A 12 -21.86 19.13 17.77
N SER A 13 -22.66 19.00 16.72
CA SER A 13 -22.89 17.71 16.07
C SER A 13 -21.59 17.13 15.47
N VAL A 14 -20.82 17.95 14.76
CA VAL A 14 -19.52 17.53 14.19
C VAL A 14 -18.52 17.19 15.29
N GLY A 15 -18.44 18.01 16.37
CA GLY A 15 -17.53 17.74 17.48
C GLY A 15 -17.88 16.46 18.25
N ILE A 16 -19.15 16.29 18.61
CA ILE A 16 -19.60 15.08 19.33
C ILE A 16 -19.47 13.84 18.46
N LEU A 17 -19.93 13.89 17.20
CA LEU A 17 -19.85 12.76 16.28
C LEU A 17 -18.38 12.42 15.97
N GLY A 18 -17.55 13.42 15.73
CA GLY A 18 -16.11 13.25 15.51
C GLY A 18 -15.42 12.58 16.69
N MET A 19 -15.75 12.99 17.92
CA MET A 19 -15.23 12.36 19.13
C MET A 19 -15.66 10.89 19.24
N LEU A 20 -16.95 10.60 19.02
CA LEU A 20 -17.46 9.22 19.08
C LEU A 20 -16.81 8.33 18.01
N ILE A 21 -16.65 8.84 16.78
CA ILE A 21 -15.96 8.12 15.70
C ILE A 21 -14.48 7.90 16.04
N ALA A 22 -13.81 8.88 16.62
CA ALA A 22 -12.43 8.74 17.04
C ALA A 22 -12.25 7.68 18.15
N ILE A 23 -13.15 7.68 19.15
CA ILE A 23 -13.17 6.66 20.21
C ILE A 23 -13.41 5.27 19.61
N PHE A 24 -14.40 5.13 18.74
CA PHE A 24 -14.69 3.87 18.02
C PHE A 24 -13.48 3.43 17.21
N GLY A 25 -12.87 4.33 16.45
CA GLY A 25 -11.66 4.07 15.66
C GLY A 25 -10.52 3.56 16.54
N TYR A 26 -10.26 4.23 17.66
CA TYR A 26 -9.18 3.86 18.57
C TYR A 26 -9.38 2.49 19.23
N TYR A 27 -10.57 2.20 19.75
CA TYR A 27 -10.82 0.97 20.51
C TYR A 27 -11.21 -0.24 19.67
N ILE A 28 -11.72 -0.05 18.46
CA ILE A 28 -12.24 -1.14 17.63
C ILE A 28 -11.42 -1.29 16.34
N ILE A 29 -11.29 -0.21 15.56
CA ILE A 29 -10.56 -0.30 14.28
C ILE A 29 -9.07 -0.45 14.53
N GLY A 30 -8.50 0.29 15.48
CA GLY A 30 -7.07 0.21 15.81
C GLY A 30 -6.59 -1.21 16.13
N PRO A 31 -7.16 -1.90 17.14
CA PRO A 31 -6.80 -3.29 17.46
C PRO A 31 -7.02 -4.26 16.29
N PHE A 32 -8.11 -4.10 15.53
CA PHE A 32 -8.37 -4.91 14.34
C PHE A 32 -7.24 -4.73 13.29
N MET A 33 -6.89 -3.50 12.97
CA MET A 33 -5.81 -3.21 12.01
C MET A 33 -4.44 -3.67 12.51
N THR A 34 -4.18 -3.56 13.83
CA THR A 34 -2.97 -4.11 14.44
C THR A 34 -2.90 -5.63 14.28
N GLY A 35 -4.03 -6.33 14.44
CA GLY A 35 -4.12 -7.77 14.21
C GLY A 35 -3.81 -8.13 12.74
N VAL A 36 -4.40 -7.42 11.78
CA VAL A 36 -4.11 -7.59 10.36
C VAL A 36 -2.63 -7.36 10.08
N LEU A 37 -2.06 -6.27 10.58
CA LEU A 37 -0.64 -5.94 10.41
C LEU A 37 0.26 -7.05 10.97
N THR A 38 -0.06 -7.58 12.16
CA THR A 38 0.71 -8.66 12.78
C THR A 38 0.77 -9.91 11.89
N VAL A 39 -0.35 -10.31 11.29
CA VAL A 39 -0.41 -11.46 10.37
C VAL A 39 0.45 -11.20 9.12
N LEU A 40 0.32 -10.02 8.52
CA LEU A 40 1.09 -9.64 7.34
C LEU A 40 2.59 -9.59 7.64
N THR A 41 2.97 -8.97 8.75
CA THR A 41 4.36 -8.86 9.23
C THR A 41 4.97 -10.25 9.47
N TYR A 42 4.24 -11.14 10.14
CA TYR A 42 4.70 -12.51 10.39
C TYR A 42 4.93 -13.27 9.08
N GLY A 43 4.02 -13.15 8.12
CA GLY A 43 4.17 -13.77 6.79
C GLY A 43 5.40 -13.27 6.04
N VAL A 44 5.65 -11.96 6.06
CA VAL A 44 6.84 -11.34 5.47
C VAL A 44 8.12 -11.87 6.14
N ASP A 45 8.16 -11.85 7.48
CA ASP A 45 9.33 -12.27 8.25
C ASP A 45 9.70 -13.74 7.97
N VAL A 46 8.71 -14.64 7.96
CA VAL A 46 8.91 -16.06 7.62
C VAL A 46 9.50 -16.24 6.23
N LEU A 47 9.03 -15.48 5.23
CA LEU A 47 9.51 -15.61 3.86
C LEU A 47 10.93 -15.02 3.70
N VAL A 48 11.20 -13.89 4.33
CA VAL A 48 12.54 -13.28 4.33
C VAL A 48 13.56 -14.22 4.98
N ASN A 49 13.25 -14.76 6.16
CA ASN A 49 14.14 -15.68 6.88
C ASN A 49 14.39 -17.00 6.13
N LYS A 50 13.45 -17.42 5.28
CA LYS A 50 13.61 -18.61 4.41
C LYS A 50 14.29 -18.31 3.07
N GLY A 51 14.66 -17.08 2.79
CA GLY A 51 15.23 -16.66 1.51
C GLY A 51 14.23 -16.64 0.34
N LEU A 52 12.92 -16.75 0.63
CA LEU A 52 11.86 -16.73 -0.39
C LEU A 52 11.40 -15.30 -0.69
N ILE A 53 12.36 -14.39 -0.87
CA ILE A 53 12.14 -12.95 -1.00
C ILE A 53 11.12 -12.57 -2.08
N PRO A 54 11.09 -13.15 -3.30
CA PRO A 54 10.07 -12.81 -4.29
C PRO A 54 8.64 -13.04 -3.81
N LEU A 55 8.39 -14.07 -3.00
CA LEU A 55 7.06 -14.40 -2.50
C LEU A 55 6.54 -13.42 -1.44
N VAL A 56 7.40 -12.56 -0.90
CA VAL A 56 7.00 -11.52 0.04
C VAL A 56 5.95 -10.57 -0.56
N ALA A 57 5.93 -10.43 -1.90
CA ALA A 57 4.92 -9.66 -2.61
C ALA A 57 3.46 -10.10 -2.31
N ILE A 58 3.24 -11.37 -1.95
CA ILE A 58 1.92 -11.90 -1.55
C ILE A 58 1.36 -11.15 -0.33
N PHE A 59 2.23 -10.68 0.55
CA PHE A 59 1.87 -9.93 1.75
C PHE A 59 2.00 -8.42 1.56
N ILE A 60 3.00 -7.97 0.79
CA ILE A 60 3.26 -6.55 0.55
C ILE A 60 2.12 -5.90 -0.24
N GLU A 61 1.68 -6.51 -1.34
CA GLU A 61 0.68 -5.87 -2.20
C GLU A 61 -0.70 -5.72 -1.51
N PRO A 62 -1.23 -6.71 -0.78
CA PRO A 62 -2.40 -6.48 0.07
C PRO A 62 -2.16 -5.43 1.16
N ALA A 63 -0.99 -5.41 1.78
CA ALA A 63 -0.67 -4.40 2.79
C ALA A 63 -0.68 -2.98 2.22
N LYS A 64 -0.15 -2.77 1.02
CA LYS A 64 -0.23 -1.48 0.31
C LYS A 64 -1.67 -1.03 0.18
N VAL A 65 -2.54 -1.88 -0.38
CA VAL A 65 -3.95 -1.56 -0.63
C VAL A 65 -4.73 -1.27 0.66
N LEU A 66 -4.30 -1.84 1.78
CA LEU A 66 -4.83 -1.56 3.12
C LEU A 66 -4.14 -0.37 3.82
N PHE A 67 -3.29 0.39 3.12
CA PHE A 67 -2.50 1.52 3.65
C PHE A 67 -1.56 1.13 4.80
N LEU A 68 -1.13 -0.14 4.86
CA LEU A 68 -0.19 -0.67 5.85
C LEU A 68 1.25 -0.76 5.33
N ASN A 69 1.50 -0.32 4.10
CA ASN A 69 2.81 -0.35 3.44
C ASN A 69 3.91 0.31 4.29
N ASN A 70 3.68 1.50 4.82
CA ASN A 70 4.64 2.20 5.65
C ASN A 70 4.96 1.45 6.95
N ALA A 71 3.99 0.78 7.56
CA ALA A 71 4.21 0.01 8.78
C ALA A 71 5.14 -1.18 8.52
N ILE A 72 4.98 -1.90 7.39
CA ILE A 72 5.86 -2.99 6.98
C ILE A 72 7.22 -2.45 6.55
N ASN A 73 7.26 -1.39 5.76
CA ASN A 73 8.50 -0.81 5.27
C ASN A 73 9.40 -0.33 6.41
N HIS A 74 8.87 0.50 7.32
CA HIS A 74 9.65 1.02 8.44
C HIS A 74 9.86 0.00 9.56
N GLY A 75 8.94 -0.94 9.75
CA GLY A 75 9.03 -1.96 10.79
C GLY A 75 9.93 -3.14 10.44
N ILE A 76 10.08 -3.48 9.14
CA ILE A 76 10.81 -4.67 8.71
C ILE A 76 11.89 -4.33 7.68
N PHE A 77 11.48 -3.77 6.53
CA PHE A 77 12.42 -3.66 5.40
C PHE A 77 13.52 -2.63 5.64
N THR A 78 13.21 -1.50 6.23
CA THR A 78 14.21 -0.45 6.51
C THR A 78 15.27 -0.92 7.50
N PRO A 79 14.96 -1.52 8.68
CA PRO A 79 15.97 -2.05 9.60
C PRO A 79 16.84 -3.14 8.97
N ILE A 80 16.24 -4.14 8.33
CA ILE A 80 16.99 -5.25 7.69
C ILE A 80 17.83 -4.70 6.54
N GLY A 81 17.25 -3.80 5.73
CA GLY A 81 17.94 -3.16 4.62
C GLY A 81 19.15 -2.34 5.06
N ALA A 82 19.05 -1.61 6.16
CA ALA A 82 20.16 -0.84 6.73
C ALA A 82 21.28 -1.74 7.21
N GLU A 83 20.97 -2.84 7.88
CA GLU A 83 21.96 -3.82 8.33
C GLU A 83 22.67 -4.47 7.12
N GLN A 84 21.94 -4.93 6.11
CA GLN A 84 22.52 -5.52 4.91
C GLN A 84 23.38 -4.51 4.14
N ALA A 85 22.91 -3.27 3.99
CA ALA A 85 23.64 -2.23 3.29
C ALA A 85 24.93 -1.84 4.04
N ALA A 86 24.94 -1.87 5.37
CA ALA A 86 26.14 -1.64 6.17
C ALA A 86 27.20 -2.74 5.97
N GLN A 87 26.77 -3.98 5.72
CA GLN A 87 27.69 -5.11 5.54
C GLN A 87 28.15 -5.27 4.07
N THR A 88 27.28 -5.04 3.11
CA THR A 88 27.52 -5.36 1.69
C THR A 88 27.46 -4.16 0.75
N GLY A 89 27.10 -2.97 1.24
CA GLY A 89 26.92 -1.75 0.44
C GLY A 89 25.60 -1.69 -0.31
N LYS A 90 24.77 -2.76 -0.30
CA LYS A 90 23.51 -2.84 -1.04
C LYS A 90 22.48 -3.69 -0.29
N SER A 91 21.17 -3.46 -0.55
CA SER A 91 20.11 -4.31 -0.04
C SER A 91 18.88 -4.26 -0.97
N ILE A 92 18.32 -5.44 -1.25
CA ILE A 92 17.07 -5.56 -2.00
C ILE A 92 15.85 -5.12 -1.19
N MET A 93 15.96 -5.06 0.14
CA MET A 93 14.84 -4.69 1.02
C MET A 93 14.25 -3.32 0.67
N TYR A 94 15.08 -2.39 0.20
CA TYR A 94 14.63 -1.06 -0.22
C TYR A 94 13.76 -1.04 -1.49
N MET A 95 13.76 -2.13 -2.27
CA MET A 95 12.98 -2.22 -3.50
C MET A 95 11.68 -3.02 -3.36
N LEU A 96 11.51 -3.76 -2.27
CA LEU A 96 10.38 -4.68 -2.12
C LEU A 96 9.03 -3.95 -2.09
N GLU A 97 8.96 -2.81 -1.43
CA GLU A 97 7.74 -1.99 -1.32
C GLU A 97 7.74 -0.83 -2.33
N ALA A 98 8.86 -0.17 -2.53
CA ALA A 98 8.99 1.06 -3.33
C ALA A 98 8.96 0.83 -4.86
N ASN A 99 8.82 -0.41 -5.34
CA ASN A 99 8.77 -0.75 -6.75
C ASN A 99 7.52 -0.17 -7.44
N PRO A 100 7.64 0.78 -8.39
CA PRO A 100 6.49 1.40 -9.05
C PRO A 100 5.86 0.52 -10.14
N GLY A 101 6.55 -0.52 -10.62
CA GLY A 101 6.12 -1.33 -11.75
C GLY A 101 4.73 -1.94 -11.61
N PRO A 102 4.41 -2.62 -10.50
CA PRO A 102 3.11 -3.25 -10.31
C PRO A 102 1.94 -2.25 -10.36
N GLY A 103 2.05 -1.12 -9.67
CA GLY A 103 1.02 -0.08 -9.67
C GLY A 103 0.86 0.60 -11.04
N LEU A 104 1.98 0.85 -11.73
CA LEU A 104 1.96 1.37 -13.09
C LEU A 104 1.23 0.42 -14.04
N GLY A 105 1.49 -0.89 -13.93
CA GLY A 105 0.79 -1.90 -14.74
C GLY A 105 -0.71 -1.90 -14.53
N VAL A 106 -1.17 -1.78 -13.28
CA VAL A 106 -2.60 -1.66 -12.95
C VAL A 106 -3.20 -0.42 -13.58
N LEU A 107 -2.59 0.75 -13.39
CA LEU A 107 -3.09 2.02 -13.92
C LEU A 107 -3.12 2.04 -15.45
N LEU A 108 -2.10 1.50 -16.12
CA LEU A 108 -2.07 1.35 -17.57
C LEU A 108 -3.20 0.44 -18.06
N ALA A 109 -3.47 -0.67 -17.37
CA ALA A 109 -4.57 -1.56 -17.72
C ALA A 109 -5.93 -0.85 -17.61
N TYR A 110 -6.15 -0.07 -16.57
CA TYR A 110 -7.38 0.72 -16.43
C TYR A 110 -7.48 1.81 -17.50
N TRP A 111 -6.40 2.51 -17.82
CA TRP A 111 -6.41 3.50 -18.88
C TRP A 111 -6.77 2.91 -20.24
N LEU A 112 -6.20 1.74 -20.57
CA LEU A 112 -6.41 1.14 -21.90
C LEU A 112 -7.73 0.38 -22.00
N PHE A 113 -8.12 -0.35 -20.95
CA PHE A 113 -9.17 -1.38 -21.03
C PHE A 113 -10.40 -1.11 -20.16
N ALA A 114 -10.41 -0.09 -19.28
CA ALA A 114 -11.58 0.19 -18.48
C ALA A 114 -12.78 0.56 -19.36
N LYS A 115 -13.94 -0.01 -19.02
CA LYS A 115 -15.21 0.26 -19.69
C LYS A 115 -15.88 1.53 -19.16
N ASP A 116 -15.71 1.79 -17.88
CA ASP A 116 -16.20 3.01 -17.24
C ASP A 116 -15.34 4.20 -17.64
N LYS A 117 -16.00 5.22 -18.20
CA LYS A 117 -15.32 6.41 -18.73
C LYS A 117 -14.63 7.22 -17.64
N ALA A 118 -15.24 7.38 -16.47
CA ALA A 118 -14.67 8.16 -15.39
C ALA A 118 -13.37 7.53 -14.88
N THR A 119 -13.35 6.22 -14.68
CA THR A 119 -12.15 5.46 -14.28
C THR A 119 -11.06 5.55 -15.36
N LYS A 120 -11.44 5.39 -16.64
CA LYS A 120 -10.50 5.48 -17.75
C LYS A 120 -9.85 6.87 -17.86
N ASP A 121 -10.64 7.92 -17.72
CA ASP A 121 -10.20 9.31 -17.87
C ASP A 121 -9.33 9.77 -16.66
N SER A 122 -9.51 9.17 -15.48
CA SER A 122 -8.71 9.47 -14.29
C SER A 122 -7.34 8.79 -14.29
N ALA A 123 -7.20 7.66 -14.96
CA ALA A 123 -5.99 6.84 -14.91
C ALA A 123 -4.71 7.54 -15.42
N PRO A 124 -4.70 8.36 -16.49
CA PRO A 124 -3.50 9.08 -16.92
C PRO A 124 -2.93 10.02 -15.87
N GLY A 125 -3.79 10.76 -15.16
CA GLY A 125 -3.38 11.60 -14.04
C GLY A 125 -2.78 10.79 -12.90
N ALA A 126 -3.38 9.67 -12.57
CA ALA A 126 -2.88 8.74 -11.57
C ALA A 126 -1.51 8.14 -11.97
N ILE A 127 -1.29 7.82 -13.25
CA ILE A 127 0.00 7.34 -13.78
C ILE A 127 1.10 8.38 -13.52
N ILE A 128 0.84 9.64 -13.81
CA ILE A 128 1.83 10.73 -13.59
C ILE A 128 2.17 10.83 -12.11
N ILE A 129 1.17 10.85 -11.24
CA ILE A 129 1.35 10.95 -9.79
C ILE A 129 2.11 9.73 -9.25
N HIS A 130 1.78 8.54 -9.72
CA HIS A 130 2.41 7.30 -9.29
C HIS A 130 3.86 7.22 -9.76
N PHE A 131 4.09 7.35 -11.07
CA PHE A 131 5.37 7.05 -11.69
C PHE A 131 6.39 8.19 -11.53
N LEU A 132 5.96 9.44 -11.70
CA LEU A 132 6.84 10.62 -11.55
C LEU A 132 6.82 11.17 -10.13
N GLY A 133 5.69 11.12 -9.45
CA GLY A 133 5.54 11.61 -8.08
C GLY A 133 5.95 10.59 -7.01
N GLY A 134 6.07 9.30 -7.34
CA GLY A 134 6.41 8.24 -6.39
C GLY A 134 5.31 7.93 -5.36
N ILE A 135 4.06 8.38 -5.61
CA ILE A 135 2.94 8.20 -4.69
C ILE A 135 2.18 6.93 -5.05
N HIS A 136 2.42 5.87 -4.30
CA HIS A 136 1.82 4.55 -4.58
C HIS A 136 0.34 4.49 -4.21
N GLU A 137 -0.10 5.21 -3.21
CA GLU A 137 -1.47 5.22 -2.72
C GLU A 137 -2.49 5.59 -3.81
N ILE A 138 -2.07 6.26 -4.87
CA ILE A 138 -2.97 6.68 -5.96
C ILE A 138 -3.57 5.50 -6.74
N TYR A 139 -2.92 4.32 -6.77
CA TYR A 139 -3.49 3.16 -7.47
C TYR A 139 -4.34 2.25 -6.56
N PHE A 140 -4.27 2.39 -5.24
CA PHE A 140 -5.02 1.54 -4.30
C PHE A 140 -6.54 1.58 -4.53
N PRO A 141 -7.18 2.74 -4.76
CA PRO A 141 -8.60 2.80 -5.08
C PRO A 141 -8.99 1.96 -6.31
N TYR A 142 -8.13 1.89 -7.33
CA TYR A 142 -8.39 1.08 -8.52
C TYR A 142 -8.45 -0.41 -8.22
N ILE A 143 -7.67 -0.89 -7.26
CA ILE A 143 -7.75 -2.28 -6.77
C ILE A 143 -8.98 -2.46 -5.88
N LEU A 144 -9.27 -1.51 -4.98
CA LEU A 144 -10.44 -1.60 -4.09
C LEU A 144 -11.77 -1.63 -4.85
N MET A 145 -11.86 -0.95 -6.00
CA MET A 145 -13.03 -1.04 -6.88
C MET A 145 -13.23 -2.45 -7.48
N ASN A 146 -12.15 -3.19 -7.68
CA ASN A 146 -12.18 -4.57 -8.16
C ASN A 146 -11.08 -5.40 -7.48
N PRO A 147 -11.35 -5.97 -6.30
CA PRO A 147 -10.33 -6.64 -5.48
C PRO A 147 -9.60 -7.80 -6.17
N VAL A 148 -10.20 -8.43 -7.18
CA VAL A 148 -9.53 -9.51 -7.95
C VAL A 148 -8.28 -9.00 -8.67
N VAL A 149 -8.24 -7.72 -8.99
CA VAL A 149 -7.08 -7.09 -9.67
C VAL A 149 -5.81 -7.16 -8.81
N ILE A 150 -5.92 -7.37 -7.48
CA ILE A 150 -4.75 -7.50 -6.59
C ILE A 150 -3.76 -8.61 -7.03
N VAL A 151 -4.25 -9.62 -7.73
CA VAL A 151 -3.40 -10.71 -8.26
C VAL A 151 -2.36 -10.18 -9.26
N ALA A 152 -2.70 -9.16 -10.03
CA ALA A 152 -1.79 -8.60 -11.04
C ALA A 152 -0.55 -7.92 -10.40
N PRO A 153 -0.67 -6.99 -9.44
CA PRO A 153 0.50 -6.42 -8.78
C PRO A 153 1.27 -7.44 -7.94
N ILE A 154 0.62 -8.45 -7.34
CA ILE A 154 1.33 -9.55 -6.65
C ILE A 154 2.26 -10.27 -7.63
N LEU A 155 1.73 -10.75 -8.75
CA LEU A 155 2.53 -11.47 -9.75
C LEU A 155 3.60 -10.56 -10.37
N GLY A 156 3.25 -9.33 -10.70
CA GLY A 156 4.19 -8.34 -11.25
C GLY A 156 5.35 -8.07 -10.31
N ASN A 157 5.08 -7.92 -9.01
CA ASN A 157 6.12 -7.68 -8.01
C ASN A 157 6.97 -8.92 -7.73
N ILE A 158 6.38 -10.13 -7.72
CA ILE A 158 7.14 -11.39 -7.65
C ILE A 158 8.16 -11.46 -8.79
N CYS A 159 7.72 -11.21 -10.03
CA CYS A 159 8.59 -11.23 -11.20
C CYS A 159 9.70 -10.16 -11.12
N ALA A 160 9.34 -8.93 -10.71
CA ALA A 160 10.30 -7.83 -10.58
C ALA A 160 11.37 -8.12 -9.52
N ILE A 161 10.96 -8.62 -8.35
CA ILE A 161 11.88 -8.97 -7.26
C ILE A 161 12.79 -10.13 -7.70
N ALA A 162 12.23 -11.17 -8.33
CA ALA A 162 13.01 -12.30 -8.84
C ALA A 162 14.05 -11.83 -9.87
N PHE A 163 13.65 -10.99 -10.84
CA PHE A 163 14.56 -10.43 -11.82
C PHE A 163 15.67 -9.60 -11.18
N THR A 164 15.34 -8.76 -10.20
CA THR A 164 16.33 -7.94 -9.48
C THR A 164 17.31 -8.81 -8.70
N LEU A 165 16.84 -9.88 -8.05
CA LEU A 165 17.72 -10.82 -7.36
C LEU A 165 18.74 -11.46 -8.29
N PHE A 166 18.31 -11.92 -9.45
CA PHE A 166 19.24 -12.48 -10.46
C PHE A 166 20.26 -11.44 -10.93
N SER A 167 19.82 -10.20 -11.18
CA SER A 167 20.71 -9.11 -11.64
C SER A 167 21.68 -8.58 -10.58
N ILE A 168 21.44 -8.84 -9.28
CA ILE A 168 22.34 -8.42 -8.18
C ILE A 168 23.34 -9.51 -7.83
N LEU A 169 23.04 -10.76 -8.15
CA LEU A 169 23.91 -11.93 -7.88
C LEU A 169 25.02 -12.09 -8.94
N ASP A 170 24.86 -11.48 -10.10
CA ASP A 170 25.88 -11.34 -11.14
C ASP A 170 26.70 -10.04 -10.93
#